data_06ed4b87316e3b5955bafe367c07f2e9
#
_entry.id   06ed4b87316e3b5955bafe367c07f2e9
#
_cell.length_a   1.000
_cell.length_b   1.000
_cell.length_c   1.000
_cell.angle_alpha   90.00
_cell.angle_beta   90.00
_cell.angle_gamma   90.00
#
_symmetry.space_group_name_H-M   'P 1'
#
loop_
_entity.id
_entity.type
_entity.pdbx_description
1 polymer ?
#
loop_
_entity_poly.entity_id
_entity_poly.type
_entity_poly.pdbx_seq_one_letter_code
_entity_poly.pdbx_strand_id
1 'polypeptide(L)'
;MRIPNRYFRAFFCLAFAACASFFQGVARASELDIPADAKEAIRLMYAGKQEQAVALARKLEADRPDHPLGYLIEADVLWWNIYCKWMERKYNTIDAWSHTRPGDADDAAELELADKVTRLAEAGIAKSDTAEMELYAGLGYASRARLLGLRYEKMPVARAGVEARKHLLRCLELDPNMADANLGLGLYNYYVDTLSALAKILRFFMGIPGGDKRVGLRQLEIASTKGELTQVEARFNMAKNLRNYDHDYARALDAASPLTAEFPENPLFLLIVGDIAAKLGHYDEAAMQFRSAAAAPVEDAACAERAHQLASQALAAIASSQ
;
A
#
# COMPACT_ATOMS: atom_id res chain seq x y z
N MET A 1 28.13 -26.33 70.09
CA MET A 1 28.97 -25.43 69.32
C MET A 1 28.16 -25.03 68.06
N ARG A 2 27.55 -23.83 68.03
CA ARG A 2 26.65 -23.36 66.98
C ARG A 2 27.47 -22.44 66.05
N ILE A 3 27.56 -22.76 64.77
CA ILE A 3 28.19 -21.94 63.73
C ILE A 3 27.10 -21.05 63.15
N PRO A 4 27.28 -19.74 63.05
CA PRO A 4 26.23 -18.82 62.57
C PRO A 4 26.14 -18.79 61.03
N ASN A 5 24.92 -18.90 60.59
CA ASN A 5 24.43 -18.97 59.22
C ASN A 5 24.38 -17.57 58.54
N ARG A 6 25.53 -16.92 58.31
CA ARG A 6 25.59 -15.54 57.75
C ARG A 6 26.22 -15.42 56.35
N TYR A 7 26.72 -16.53 55.80
CA TYR A 7 27.42 -16.51 54.51
C TYR A 7 26.62 -17.11 53.35
N PHE A 8 25.41 -17.63 53.58
CA PHE A 8 24.61 -18.27 52.54
C PHE A 8 23.63 -17.32 51.80
N ARG A 9 23.50 -16.05 52.24
CA ARG A 9 22.62 -15.06 51.61
C ARG A 9 23.30 -14.08 50.64
N ALA A 10 24.63 -14.06 50.62
CA ALA A 10 25.38 -13.16 49.74
C ALA A 10 25.69 -13.73 48.34
N PHE A 11 25.64 -15.07 48.19
CA PHE A 11 25.98 -15.72 46.91
C PHE A 11 24.80 -15.88 45.95
N PHE A 12 23.57 -15.72 46.42
CA PHE A 12 22.37 -15.85 45.57
C PHE A 12 21.92 -14.53 44.92
N CYS A 13 22.36 -13.37 45.40
CA CYS A 13 22.02 -12.07 44.82
C CYS A 13 22.95 -11.62 43.69
N LEU A 14 24.16 -12.19 43.58
CA LEU A 14 25.09 -11.85 42.48
C LEU A 14 24.90 -12.64 41.19
N ALA A 15 24.23 -13.79 41.26
CA ALA A 15 23.93 -14.60 40.07
C ALA A 15 22.70 -14.14 39.31
N PHE A 16 21.80 -13.32 39.91
CA PHE A 16 20.59 -12.82 39.26
C PHE A 16 20.79 -11.47 38.54
N ALA A 17 21.86 -10.75 38.89
CA ALA A 17 22.17 -9.47 38.25
C ALA A 17 22.95 -9.62 36.91
N ALA A 18 23.53 -10.79 36.63
CA ALA A 18 24.31 -11.04 35.42
C ALA A 18 23.47 -11.57 34.23
N CYS A 19 22.23 -12.02 34.45
CA CYS A 19 21.35 -12.54 33.39
C CYS A 19 20.39 -11.47 32.79
N ALA A 20 20.31 -10.26 33.34
CA ALA A 20 19.42 -9.21 32.87
C ALA A 20 20.03 -8.29 31.78
N SER A 21 21.28 -8.51 31.40
CA SER A 21 22.00 -7.64 30.46
C SER A 21 22.10 -8.16 29.03
N PHE A 22 21.43 -9.24 28.65
CA PHE A 22 21.58 -9.87 27.33
C PHE A 22 20.34 -9.83 26.45
N PHE A 23 19.33 -9.00 26.76
CA PHE A 23 18.18 -8.80 25.87
C PHE A 23 17.83 -7.31 25.68
N GLN A 24 18.82 -6.51 25.41
CA GLN A 24 18.59 -5.29 24.60
C GLN A 24 18.96 -5.66 23.17
N GLY A 25 18.16 -6.49 22.53
CA GLY A 25 18.03 -6.53 21.10
C GLY A 25 17.50 -5.14 20.71
N VAL A 26 18.40 -4.25 20.30
CA VAL A 26 18.03 -3.07 19.54
C VAL A 26 17.20 -3.61 18.39
N ALA A 27 15.90 -3.34 18.37
CA ALA A 27 15.06 -3.58 17.22
C ALA A 27 15.70 -2.77 16.09
N ARG A 28 16.54 -3.42 15.30
CA ARG A 28 17.14 -2.84 14.11
C ARG A 28 15.97 -2.62 13.17
N ALA A 29 15.71 -1.38 12.79
CA ALA A 29 14.79 -1.12 11.69
C ALA A 29 15.29 -1.96 10.49
N SER A 30 14.38 -2.55 9.74
CA SER A 30 14.74 -3.20 8.49
C SER A 30 15.40 -2.14 7.61
N GLU A 31 16.64 -2.37 7.23
CA GLU A 31 17.35 -1.45 6.35
C GLU A 31 17.12 -1.91 4.90
N LEU A 32 16.06 -1.40 4.28
CA LEU A 32 16.01 -1.35 2.83
C LEU A 32 17.02 -0.29 2.38
N ASP A 33 17.96 -0.66 1.51
CA ASP A 33 18.85 0.30 0.87
C ASP A 33 18.09 1.09 -0.21
N ILE A 34 17.31 2.08 0.23
CA ILE A 34 16.54 2.95 -0.66
C ILE A 34 17.36 4.20 -0.97
N PRO A 35 17.90 4.33 -2.18
CA PRO A 35 18.66 5.50 -2.61
C PRO A 35 17.85 6.79 -2.49
N ALA A 36 18.53 7.93 -2.30
CA ALA A 36 17.88 9.24 -2.23
C ALA A 36 17.02 9.55 -3.46
N ASP A 37 17.49 9.19 -4.65
CA ASP A 37 16.76 9.35 -5.92
C ASP A 37 15.44 8.54 -5.93
N ALA A 38 15.42 7.36 -5.30
CA ALA A 38 14.20 6.55 -5.19
C ALA A 38 13.18 7.20 -4.22
N LYS A 39 13.64 7.69 -3.07
CA LYS A 39 12.79 8.42 -2.11
C LYS A 39 12.19 9.67 -2.75
N GLU A 40 12.99 10.41 -3.52
CA GLU A 40 12.53 11.60 -4.24
C GLU A 40 11.57 11.23 -5.38
N ALA A 41 11.82 10.16 -6.15
CA ALA A 41 10.89 9.70 -7.18
C ALA A 41 9.52 9.34 -6.60
N ILE A 42 9.47 8.61 -5.47
CA ILE A 42 8.23 8.27 -4.77
C ILE A 42 7.52 9.55 -4.28
N ARG A 43 8.26 10.51 -3.70
CA ARG A 43 7.69 11.79 -3.27
C ARG A 43 7.09 12.58 -4.44
N LEU A 44 7.79 12.65 -5.57
CA LEU A 44 7.34 13.33 -6.79
C LEU A 44 6.10 12.67 -7.39
N MET A 45 6.05 11.34 -7.42
CA MET A 45 4.88 10.57 -7.87
C MET A 45 3.62 10.99 -7.10
N TYR A 46 3.68 11.02 -5.77
CA TYR A 46 2.54 11.42 -4.96
C TYR A 46 2.29 12.95 -4.98
N ALA A 47 3.28 13.75 -5.30
CA ALA A 47 3.11 15.19 -5.51
C ALA A 47 2.52 15.57 -6.89
N GLY A 48 2.12 14.57 -7.72
CA GLY A 48 1.55 14.83 -9.05
C GLY A 48 2.57 15.17 -10.13
N LYS A 49 3.87 14.96 -9.86
CA LYS A 49 4.99 15.26 -10.77
C LYS A 49 5.52 13.98 -11.42
N GLN A 50 4.65 13.34 -12.19
CA GLN A 50 4.86 12.02 -12.76
C GLN A 50 6.05 11.93 -13.71
N GLU A 51 6.24 12.93 -14.60
CA GLU A 51 7.36 12.95 -15.54
C GLU A 51 8.71 12.98 -14.83
N GLN A 52 8.80 13.78 -13.76
CA GLN A 52 10.02 13.87 -12.95
C GLN A 52 10.25 12.56 -12.15
N ALA A 53 9.19 11.96 -11.64
CA ALA A 53 9.27 10.67 -10.94
C ALA A 53 9.79 9.56 -11.88
N VAL A 54 9.23 9.47 -13.10
CA VAL A 54 9.66 8.51 -14.12
C VAL A 54 11.12 8.76 -14.54
N ALA A 55 11.54 10.01 -14.68
CA ALA A 55 12.92 10.34 -15.06
C ALA A 55 13.92 9.81 -13.99
N LEU A 56 13.60 9.94 -12.70
CA LEU A 56 14.43 9.39 -11.62
C LEU A 56 14.36 7.86 -11.57
N ALA A 57 13.18 7.26 -11.77
CA ALA A 57 13.03 5.81 -11.83
C ALA A 57 13.90 5.21 -12.94
N ARG A 58 13.85 5.78 -14.16
CA ARG A 58 14.68 5.35 -15.29
C ARG A 58 16.17 5.57 -15.07
N LYS A 59 16.56 6.61 -14.33
CA LYS A 59 17.94 6.77 -13.89
C LYS A 59 18.37 5.61 -12.99
N LEU A 60 17.54 5.23 -12.01
CA LEU A 60 17.81 4.08 -11.14
C LEU A 60 17.91 2.77 -11.93
N GLU A 61 17.08 2.59 -12.97
CA GLU A 61 17.15 1.42 -13.86
C GLU A 61 18.46 1.40 -14.67
N ALA A 62 18.93 2.55 -15.15
CA ALA A 62 20.20 2.66 -15.87
C ALA A 62 21.39 2.41 -14.95
N ASP A 63 21.36 2.93 -13.74
CA ASP A 63 22.43 2.78 -12.74
C ASP A 63 22.47 1.36 -12.14
N ARG A 64 21.31 0.69 -12.02
CA ARG A 64 21.16 -0.63 -11.40
C ARG A 64 20.17 -1.51 -12.21
N PRO A 65 20.52 -1.92 -13.45
CA PRO A 65 19.56 -2.58 -14.37
C PRO A 65 19.07 -3.94 -13.91
N ASP A 66 19.79 -4.59 -13.00
CA ASP A 66 19.42 -5.87 -12.40
C ASP A 66 18.68 -5.72 -11.06
N HIS A 67 18.39 -4.49 -10.63
CA HIS A 67 17.69 -4.23 -9.38
C HIS A 67 16.23 -3.85 -9.62
N PRO A 68 15.25 -4.44 -8.88
CA PRO A 68 13.82 -4.25 -9.15
C PRO A 68 13.29 -2.83 -8.89
N LEU A 69 13.91 -2.05 -7.99
CA LEU A 69 13.35 -0.83 -7.41
C LEU A 69 12.96 0.24 -8.45
N GLY A 70 13.81 0.53 -9.44
CA GLY A 70 13.52 1.54 -10.47
C GLY A 70 12.24 1.18 -11.25
N TYR A 71 12.19 -0.08 -11.71
CA TYR A 71 11.03 -0.62 -12.44
C TYR A 71 9.74 -0.64 -11.59
N LEU A 72 9.86 -0.92 -10.28
CA LEU A 72 8.71 -0.87 -9.36
C LEU A 72 8.16 0.56 -9.25
N ILE A 73 9.03 1.57 -9.11
CA ILE A 73 8.62 2.97 -9.03
C ILE A 73 7.95 3.41 -10.35
N GLU A 74 8.51 3.05 -11.51
CA GLU A 74 7.88 3.38 -12.79
C GLU A 74 6.52 2.70 -12.94
N ALA A 75 6.37 1.44 -12.54
CA ALA A 75 5.10 0.73 -12.50
C ALA A 75 4.08 1.43 -11.59
N ASP A 76 4.52 1.90 -10.42
CA ASP A 76 3.65 2.62 -9.49
C ASP A 76 3.19 3.97 -10.05
N VAL A 77 4.04 4.72 -10.76
CA VAL A 77 3.64 5.96 -11.44
C VAL A 77 2.53 5.67 -12.46
N LEU A 78 2.69 4.64 -13.30
CA LEU A 78 1.67 4.24 -14.27
C LEU A 78 0.38 3.79 -13.58
N TRP A 79 0.48 3.02 -12.50
CA TRP A 79 -0.68 2.59 -11.72
C TRP A 79 -1.51 3.77 -11.22
N TRP A 80 -0.88 4.80 -10.65
CA TRP A 80 -1.60 5.95 -10.12
C TRP A 80 -2.28 6.76 -11.23
N ASN A 81 -1.68 6.86 -12.42
CA ASN A 81 -2.29 7.48 -13.59
C ASN A 81 -3.50 6.66 -14.08
N ILE A 82 -3.34 5.33 -14.20
CA ILE A 82 -4.44 4.42 -14.56
C ILE A 82 -5.58 4.53 -13.53
N TYR A 83 -5.25 4.49 -12.25
CA TYR A 83 -6.24 4.59 -11.18
C TYR A 83 -7.03 5.91 -11.27
N CYS A 84 -6.35 7.04 -11.45
CA CYS A 84 -6.97 8.35 -11.60
C CYS A 84 -7.90 8.40 -12.82
N LYS A 85 -7.41 7.97 -13.97
CA LYS A 85 -8.16 7.95 -15.24
C LYS A 85 -9.46 7.15 -15.14
N TRP A 86 -9.45 6.06 -14.36
CA TRP A 86 -10.59 5.15 -14.19
C TRP A 86 -11.44 5.41 -12.95
N MET A 87 -11.17 6.47 -12.19
CA MET A 87 -12.06 6.88 -11.09
C MET A 87 -13.43 7.30 -11.62
N GLU A 88 -14.46 6.95 -10.90
CA GLU A 88 -15.83 7.35 -11.16
C GLU A 88 -16.60 7.59 -9.85
N ARG A 89 -17.66 8.39 -9.91
CA ARG A 89 -18.58 8.55 -8.79
C ARG A 89 -19.74 7.59 -8.94
N LYS A 90 -19.80 6.59 -8.07
CA LYS A 90 -20.82 5.54 -8.08
C LYS A 90 -21.25 5.24 -6.65
N TYR A 91 -22.54 4.97 -6.44
CA TYR A 91 -23.10 4.73 -5.10
C TYR A 91 -22.75 5.82 -4.09
N ASN A 92 -22.72 7.06 -4.53
CA ASN A 92 -22.31 8.22 -3.73
C ASN A 92 -20.89 8.12 -3.15
N THR A 93 -20.00 7.47 -3.85
CA THR A 93 -18.59 7.25 -3.47
C THR A 93 -17.70 7.41 -4.68
N ILE A 94 -16.58 8.11 -4.51
CA ILE A 94 -15.56 8.32 -5.56
C ILE A 94 -14.48 7.26 -5.41
N ASP A 95 -14.33 6.38 -6.42
CA ASP A 95 -13.31 5.33 -6.44
C ASP A 95 -13.02 4.87 -7.87
N ALA A 96 -11.91 4.15 -8.09
CA ALA A 96 -11.71 3.37 -9.30
C ALA A 96 -12.37 1.99 -9.09
N TRP A 97 -13.58 1.84 -9.63
CA TRP A 97 -14.38 0.65 -9.47
C TRP A 97 -13.95 -0.44 -10.44
N SER A 98 -13.82 -1.65 -9.91
CA SER A 98 -13.50 -2.81 -10.77
C SER A 98 -14.65 -3.13 -11.72
N HIS A 99 -14.37 -3.18 -13.02
CA HIS A 99 -15.30 -3.61 -14.05
C HIS A 99 -14.57 -4.24 -15.23
N THR A 100 -15.28 -5.06 -15.98
CA THR A 100 -14.73 -5.67 -17.20
C THR A 100 -14.54 -4.59 -18.25
N ARG A 101 -13.32 -4.40 -18.70
CA ARG A 101 -12.94 -3.47 -19.76
C ARG A 101 -11.77 -4.03 -20.57
N PRO A 102 -11.60 -3.63 -21.85
CA PRO A 102 -10.38 -3.94 -22.58
C PRO A 102 -9.18 -3.24 -21.90
N GLY A 103 -8.01 -3.87 -21.97
CA GLY A 103 -6.75 -3.20 -21.60
C GLY A 103 -6.37 -2.15 -22.63
N ASP A 104 -5.69 -1.11 -22.18
CA ASP A 104 -5.08 -0.11 -23.04
C ASP A 104 -3.53 -0.19 -23.00
N ALA A 105 -2.85 0.76 -23.62
CA ALA A 105 -1.39 0.79 -23.68
C ALA A 105 -0.76 0.97 -22.30
N ASP A 106 -1.39 1.77 -21.40
CA ASP A 106 -0.89 2.01 -20.06
C ASP A 106 -1.00 0.74 -19.21
N ASP A 107 -2.14 0.00 -19.33
CA ASP A 107 -2.30 -1.30 -18.68
C ASP A 107 -1.22 -2.30 -19.11
N ALA A 108 -0.90 -2.34 -20.42
CA ALA A 108 0.12 -3.25 -20.94
C ALA A 108 1.52 -2.88 -20.43
N ALA A 109 1.84 -1.60 -20.40
CA ALA A 109 3.12 -1.10 -19.91
C ALA A 109 3.31 -1.37 -18.40
N GLU A 110 2.26 -1.15 -17.59
CA GLU A 110 2.30 -1.44 -16.15
C GLU A 110 2.51 -2.94 -15.90
N LEU A 111 1.79 -3.81 -16.62
CA LEU A 111 1.97 -5.26 -16.49
C LEU A 111 3.36 -5.71 -16.91
N GLU A 112 3.95 -5.12 -17.95
CA GLU A 112 5.31 -5.43 -18.38
C GLU A 112 6.34 -5.06 -17.31
N LEU A 113 6.19 -3.88 -16.69
CA LEU A 113 7.05 -3.43 -15.59
C LEU A 113 6.86 -4.33 -14.34
N ALA A 114 5.63 -4.65 -13.94
CA ALA A 114 5.36 -5.55 -12.84
C ALA A 114 6.00 -6.94 -13.06
N ASP A 115 5.89 -7.47 -14.28
CA ASP A 115 6.56 -8.72 -14.67
C ASP A 115 8.08 -8.59 -14.68
N LYS A 116 8.63 -7.42 -15.04
CA LYS A 116 10.08 -7.14 -14.98
C LYS A 116 10.57 -7.13 -13.54
N VAL A 117 9.85 -6.43 -12.64
CA VAL A 117 10.12 -6.42 -11.19
C VAL A 117 10.19 -7.85 -10.65
N THR A 118 9.15 -8.64 -10.94
CA THR A 118 9.06 -10.04 -10.49
C THR A 118 10.24 -10.87 -10.98
N ARG A 119 10.55 -10.82 -12.29
CA ARG A 119 11.66 -11.59 -12.86
C ARG A 119 13.03 -11.21 -12.26
N LEU A 120 13.28 -9.92 -12.05
CA LEU A 120 14.53 -9.45 -11.45
C LEU A 120 14.65 -9.89 -9.99
N ALA A 121 13.56 -9.77 -9.22
CA ALA A 121 13.53 -10.21 -7.84
C ALA A 121 13.72 -11.73 -7.71
N GLU A 122 13.03 -12.54 -8.52
CA GLU A 122 13.20 -14.00 -8.53
C GLU A 122 14.63 -14.41 -8.96
N ALA A 123 15.23 -13.71 -9.91
CA ALA A 123 16.63 -13.92 -10.27
C ALA A 123 17.58 -13.53 -9.12
N GLY A 124 17.25 -12.53 -8.33
CA GLY A 124 17.95 -12.17 -7.10
C GLY A 124 17.84 -13.26 -6.04
N ILE A 125 16.62 -13.75 -5.78
CA ILE A 125 16.31 -14.85 -4.84
C ILE A 125 17.11 -16.12 -5.21
N ALA A 126 17.16 -16.45 -6.50
CA ALA A 126 17.92 -17.62 -6.98
C ALA A 126 19.43 -17.52 -6.70
N LYS A 127 19.99 -16.31 -6.59
CA LYS A 127 21.39 -16.05 -6.21
C LYS A 127 21.55 -16.05 -4.69
N SER A 128 20.64 -15.40 -3.98
CA SER A 128 20.62 -15.27 -2.53
C SER A 128 19.20 -14.94 -2.06
N ASP A 129 18.60 -15.83 -1.28
CA ASP A 129 17.28 -15.65 -0.68
C ASP A 129 17.35 -14.59 0.43
N THR A 130 17.00 -13.33 0.10
CA THR A 130 17.03 -12.18 1.00
C THR A 130 15.63 -11.60 1.20
N ALA A 131 15.37 -11.01 2.37
CA ALA A 131 14.09 -10.36 2.67
C ALA A 131 13.76 -9.25 1.66
N GLU A 132 14.78 -8.51 1.20
CA GLU A 132 14.60 -7.45 0.20
C GLU A 132 14.11 -7.99 -1.15
N MET A 133 14.75 -9.05 -1.69
CA MET A 133 14.33 -9.62 -2.97
C MET A 133 12.97 -10.29 -2.87
N GLU A 134 12.66 -10.94 -1.75
CA GLU A 134 11.33 -11.50 -1.47
C GLU A 134 10.28 -10.39 -1.36
N LEU A 135 10.61 -9.22 -0.79
CA LEU A 135 9.74 -8.05 -0.79
C LEU A 135 9.43 -7.60 -2.22
N TYR A 136 10.45 -7.40 -3.06
CA TYR A 136 10.24 -6.96 -4.44
C TYR A 136 9.45 -7.96 -5.28
N ALA A 137 9.70 -9.25 -5.14
CA ALA A 137 8.89 -10.27 -5.80
C ALA A 137 7.42 -10.17 -5.38
N GLY A 138 7.17 -10.05 -4.08
CA GLY A 138 5.83 -9.87 -3.53
C GLY A 138 5.14 -8.60 -4.02
N LEU A 139 5.85 -7.46 -4.07
CA LEU A 139 5.32 -6.19 -4.58
C LEU A 139 5.05 -6.24 -6.09
N GLY A 140 5.90 -6.89 -6.89
CA GLY A 140 5.67 -7.08 -8.32
C GLY A 140 4.40 -7.89 -8.60
N TYR A 141 4.21 -9.00 -7.91
CA TYR A 141 2.96 -9.78 -7.99
C TYR A 141 1.75 -9.00 -7.48
N ALA A 142 1.90 -8.18 -6.44
CA ALA A 142 0.82 -7.33 -5.92
C ALA A 142 0.44 -6.23 -6.92
N SER A 143 1.42 -5.60 -7.59
CA SER A 143 1.21 -4.62 -8.66
C SER A 143 0.37 -5.23 -9.78
N ARG A 144 0.78 -6.39 -10.29
CA ARG A 144 0.00 -7.16 -11.26
C ARG A 144 -1.43 -7.45 -10.76
N ALA A 145 -1.58 -7.89 -9.51
CA ALA A 145 -2.89 -8.24 -8.94
C ALA A 145 -3.83 -7.03 -8.86
N ARG A 146 -3.34 -5.84 -8.49
CA ARG A 146 -4.18 -4.63 -8.36
C ARG A 146 -4.73 -4.16 -9.72
N LEU A 147 -3.92 -4.20 -10.80
CA LEU A 147 -4.40 -3.84 -12.13
C LEU A 147 -5.41 -4.85 -12.67
N LEU A 148 -5.09 -6.15 -12.59
CA LEU A 148 -6.03 -7.21 -12.98
C LEU A 148 -7.32 -7.17 -12.16
N GLY A 149 -7.24 -6.76 -10.89
CA GLY A 149 -8.38 -6.52 -10.02
C GLY A 149 -9.26 -5.37 -10.53
N LEU A 150 -8.67 -4.25 -10.91
CA LEU A 150 -9.38 -3.11 -11.50
C LEU A 150 -10.08 -3.50 -12.82
N ARG A 151 -9.48 -4.42 -13.60
CA ARG A 151 -10.06 -4.98 -14.81
C ARG A 151 -11.06 -6.12 -14.58
N TYR A 152 -11.35 -6.45 -13.32
CA TYR A 152 -12.26 -7.51 -12.91
C TYR A 152 -11.86 -8.93 -13.38
N GLU A 153 -10.57 -9.17 -13.55
CA GLU A 153 -10.00 -10.46 -13.99
C GLU A 153 -9.76 -11.42 -12.82
N LYS A 154 -10.82 -11.99 -12.28
CA LYS A 154 -10.84 -12.69 -10.98
C LYS A 154 -9.79 -13.79 -10.81
N MET A 155 -9.63 -14.68 -11.81
CA MET A 155 -8.68 -15.80 -11.70
C MET A 155 -7.22 -15.36 -11.79
N PRO A 156 -6.83 -14.48 -12.74
CA PRO A 156 -5.50 -13.88 -12.74
C PRO A 156 -5.16 -13.14 -11.45
N VAL A 157 -6.09 -12.33 -10.88
CA VAL A 157 -5.93 -11.69 -9.58
C VAL A 157 -5.64 -12.69 -8.47
N ALA A 158 -6.44 -13.76 -8.40
CA ALA A 158 -6.27 -14.77 -7.36
C ALA A 158 -4.89 -15.44 -7.42
N ARG A 159 -4.41 -15.78 -8.61
CA ARG A 159 -3.08 -16.37 -8.82
C ARG A 159 -1.97 -15.40 -8.41
N ALA A 160 -2.01 -14.17 -8.91
CA ALA A 160 -1.01 -13.15 -8.57
C ALA A 160 -1.01 -12.83 -7.06
N GLY A 161 -2.20 -12.74 -6.44
CA GLY A 161 -2.32 -12.51 -5.01
C GLY A 161 -1.77 -13.65 -4.14
N VAL A 162 -1.88 -14.91 -4.58
CA VAL A 162 -1.30 -16.07 -3.88
C VAL A 162 0.24 -16.02 -3.95
N GLU A 163 0.80 -15.72 -5.12
CA GLU A 163 2.26 -15.58 -5.25
C GLU A 163 2.77 -14.37 -4.45
N ALA A 164 2.12 -13.22 -4.54
CA ALA A 164 2.45 -12.07 -3.71
C ALA A 164 2.50 -12.45 -2.22
N ARG A 165 1.45 -13.11 -1.73
CA ARG A 165 1.38 -13.54 -0.33
C ARG A 165 2.52 -14.48 0.05
N LYS A 166 2.88 -15.42 -0.80
CA LYS A 166 3.96 -16.40 -0.56
C LYS A 166 5.29 -15.67 -0.35
N HIS A 167 5.66 -14.79 -1.27
CA HIS A 167 6.90 -14.01 -1.20
C HIS A 167 6.92 -13.06 0.01
N LEU A 168 5.82 -12.34 0.27
CA LEU A 168 5.75 -11.42 1.42
C LEU A 168 5.79 -12.13 2.78
N LEU A 169 5.24 -13.35 2.89
CA LEU A 169 5.42 -14.17 4.09
C LEU A 169 6.87 -14.60 4.24
N ARG A 170 7.52 -15.03 3.15
CA ARG A 170 8.93 -15.40 3.17
C ARG A 170 9.82 -14.20 3.54
N CYS A 171 9.49 -13.03 3.04
CA CYS A 171 10.15 -11.78 3.43
C CYS A 171 10.11 -11.57 4.95
N LEU A 172 8.94 -11.73 5.60
CA LEU A 172 8.80 -11.59 7.05
C LEU A 172 9.42 -12.74 7.85
N GLU A 173 9.59 -13.93 7.27
CA GLU A 173 10.37 -15.01 7.87
C GLU A 173 11.87 -14.67 7.93
N LEU A 174 12.38 -14.03 6.88
CA LEU A 174 13.78 -13.61 6.78
C LEU A 174 14.07 -12.34 7.60
N ASP A 175 13.16 -11.36 7.55
CA ASP A 175 13.22 -10.14 8.36
C ASP A 175 11.82 -9.76 8.89
N PRO A 176 11.52 -10.10 10.16
CA PRO A 176 10.24 -9.75 10.79
C PRO A 176 9.97 -8.24 10.90
N ASN A 177 10.99 -7.39 10.71
CA ASN A 177 10.85 -5.94 10.80
C ASN A 177 10.55 -5.27 9.44
N MET A 178 10.50 -6.04 8.34
CA MET A 178 10.19 -5.53 7.01
C MET A 178 8.72 -5.04 6.94
N ALA A 179 8.50 -3.80 7.35
CA ALA A 179 7.16 -3.22 7.49
C ALA A 179 6.41 -3.16 6.15
N ASP A 180 7.13 -2.94 5.05
CA ASP A 180 6.59 -2.81 3.70
C ASP A 180 5.85 -4.07 3.20
N ALA A 181 6.28 -5.25 3.64
CA ALA A 181 5.60 -6.51 3.32
C ALA A 181 4.15 -6.55 3.82
N ASN A 182 3.84 -5.76 4.84
CA ASN A 182 2.50 -5.72 5.42
C ASN A 182 1.46 -5.01 4.54
N LEU A 183 1.84 -4.19 3.55
CA LEU A 183 0.88 -3.66 2.58
C LEU A 183 0.18 -4.80 1.82
N GLY A 184 0.93 -5.62 1.09
CA GLY A 184 0.36 -6.67 0.26
C GLY A 184 -0.32 -7.77 1.09
N LEU A 185 0.25 -8.16 2.23
CA LEU A 185 -0.37 -9.11 3.15
C LEU A 185 -1.66 -8.56 3.75
N GLY A 186 -1.69 -7.29 4.11
CA GLY A 186 -2.86 -6.60 4.62
C GLY A 186 -4.00 -6.56 3.62
N LEU A 187 -3.71 -6.19 2.38
CA LEU A 187 -4.68 -6.19 1.28
C LEU A 187 -5.20 -7.60 0.99
N TYR A 188 -4.32 -8.60 0.93
CA TYR A 188 -4.72 -9.99 0.73
C TYR A 188 -5.70 -10.45 1.81
N ASN A 189 -5.31 -10.31 3.09
CA ASN A 189 -6.13 -10.73 4.22
C ASN A 189 -7.47 -10.01 4.26
N TYR A 190 -7.48 -8.71 3.97
CA TYR A 190 -8.69 -7.90 3.97
C TYR A 190 -9.66 -8.33 2.85
N TYR A 191 -9.19 -8.33 1.60
CA TYR A 191 -10.07 -8.61 0.46
C TYR A 191 -10.54 -10.07 0.40
N VAL A 192 -9.69 -11.03 0.76
CA VAL A 192 -10.08 -12.45 0.80
C VAL A 192 -11.17 -12.69 1.85
N ASP A 193 -11.16 -11.99 2.97
CA ASP A 193 -12.22 -12.09 3.97
C ASP A 193 -13.51 -11.35 3.58
N THR A 194 -13.45 -10.34 2.74
CA THR A 194 -14.63 -9.64 2.23
C THR A 194 -15.38 -10.39 1.11
N LEU A 195 -14.82 -11.49 0.60
CA LEU A 195 -15.47 -12.31 -0.43
C LEU A 195 -16.84 -12.84 0.03
N SER A 196 -17.75 -13.00 -0.93
CA SER A 196 -19.04 -13.66 -0.67
C SER A 196 -18.86 -15.09 -0.17
N ALA A 197 -19.85 -15.64 0.50
CA ALA A 197 -19.84 -17.02 1.03
C ALA A 197 -19.56 -18.05 -0.08
N LEU A 198 -20.17 -17.88 -1.27
CA LEU A 198 -19.92 -18.75 -2.43
C LEU A 198 -18.47 -18.65 -2.90
N ALA A 199 -17.92 -17.44 -2.99
CA ALA A 199 -16.53 -17.25 -3.40
C ALA A 199 -15.55 -17.84 -2.38
N LYS A 200 -15.86 -17.78 -1.07
CA LYS A 200 -15.07 -18.43 -0.01
C LYS A 200 -15.06 -19.95 -0.16
N ILE A 201 -16.19 -20.55 -0.52
CA ILE A 201 -16.29 -22.00 -0.79
C ILE A 201 -15.46 -22.39 -2.02
N LEU A 202 -15.64 -21.67 -3.14
CA LEU A 202 -14.88 -21.94 -4.36
C LEU A 202 -13.36 -21.79 -4.14
N ARG A 203 -12.96 -20.75 -3.41
CA ARG A 203 -11.57 -20.54 -3.01
C ARG A 203 -10.99 -21.74 -2.25
N PHE A 204 -11.74 -22.28 -1.29
CA PHE A 204 -11.32 -23.47 -0.53
C PHE A 204 -11.04 -24.67 -1.45
N PHE A 205 -11.95 -24.97 -2.40
CA PHE A 205 -11.75 -26.05 -3.36
C PHE A 205 -10.59 -25.81 -4.33
N MET A 206 -10.21 -24.56 -4.56
CA MET A 206 -9.06 -24.20 -5.39
C MET A 206 -7.74 -24.17 -4.61
N GLY A 207 -7.74 -24.49 -3.32
CA GLY A 207 -6.54 -24.44 -2.47
C GLY A 207 -6.01 -23.03 -2.20
N ILE A 208 -6.81 -21.98 -2.44
CA ILE A 208 -6.39 -20.59 -2.19
C ILE A 208 -6.50 -20.29 -0.69
N PRO A 209 -5.40 -19.81 -0.03
CA PRO A 209 -5.40 -19.56 1.41
C PRO A 209 -6.45 -18.55 1.86
N GLY A 210 -6.94 -18.69 3.11
CA GLY A 210 -7.88 -17.76 3.73
C GLY A 210 -7.28 -16.41 4.05
N GLY A 211 -8.15 -15.44 4.36
CA GLY A 211 -7.81 -14.15 4.93
C GLY A 211 -8.56 -13.90 6.24
N ASP A 212 -8.10 -12.93 6.99
CA ASP A 212 -8.76 -12.36 8.19
C ASP A 212 -8.67 -10.85 8.08
N LYS A 213 -9.83 -10.19 7.97
CA LYS A 213 -9.94 -8.74 7.81
C LYS A 213 -9.29 -7.96 8.96
N ARG A 214 -9.40 -8.46 10.20
CA ARG A 214 -8.80 -7.79 11.36
C ARG A 214 -7.27 -7.88 11.32
N VAL A 215 -6.73 -9.02 10.88
CA VAL A 215 -5.31 -9.16 10.62
C VAL A 215 -4.90 -8.21 9.51
N GLY A 216 -5.65 -8.16 8.42
CA GLY A 216 -5.40 -7.28 7.29
C GLY A 216 -5.34 -5.80 7.68
N LEU A 217 -6.29 -5.31 8.49
CA LEU A 217 -6.27 -3.93 8.98
C LEU A 217 -5.04 -3.63 9.85
N ARG A 218 -4.65 -4.55 10.75
CA ARG A 218 -3.44 -4.36 11.56
C ARG A 218 -2.17 -4.33 10.70
N GLN A 219 -2.10 -5.15 9.66
CA GLN A 219 -0.98 -5.15 8.72
C GLN A 219 -0.92 -3.85 7.93
N LEU A 220 -2.04 -3.35 7.44
CA LEU A 220 -2.11 -2.03 6.79
C LEU A 220 -1.68 -0.91 7.74
N GLU A 221 -2.05 -0.98 9.02
CA GLU A 221 -1.60 -0.03 10.03
C GLU A 221 -0.08 -0.07 10.25
N ILE A 222 0.54 -1.25 10.27
CA ILE A 222 1.99 -1.39 10.34
C ILE A 222 2.66 -0.75 9.11
N ALA A 223 2.21 -1.08 7.90
CA ALA A 223 2.75 -0.51 6.68
C ALA A 223 2.55 1.02 6.62
N SER A 224 1.39 1.53 7.04
CA SER A 224 1.06 2.97 7.02
C SER A 224 1.85 3.81 8.01
N THR A 225 2.47 3.18 9.01
CA THR A 225 3.24 3.88 10.05
C THR A 225 4.74 3.64 9.97
N LYS A 226 5.17 2.49 9.45
CA LYS A 226 6.56 2.04 9.49
C LYS A 226 7.14 1.67 8.12
N GLY A 227 6.30 1.56 7.07
CA GLY A 227 6.77 1.28 5.71
C GLY A 227 7.63 2.41 5.16
N GLU A 228 8.66 2.07 4.39
CA GLU A 228 9.52 3.04 3.72
C GLU A 228 9.10 3.27 2.27
N LEU A 229 8.67 2.21 1.58
CA LEU A 229 8.18 2.25 0.19
C LEU A 229 6.65 2.36 0.13
N THR A 230 5.96 1.73 1.07
CA THR A 230 4.53 1.43 0.96
C THR A 230 3.65 2.28 1.89
N GLN A 231 4.23 3.20 2.67
CA GLN A 231 3.52 3.95 3.71
C GLN A 231 2.31 4.72 3.18
N VAL A 232 2.50 5.47 2.11
CA VAL A 232 1.45 6.32 1.50
C VAL A 232 0.33 5.45 0.91
N GLU A 233 0.71 4.41 0.16
CA GLU A 233 -0.26 3.47 -0.42
C GLU A 233 -1.04 2.70 0.66
N ALA A 234 -0.41 2.34 1.77
CA ALA A 234 -1.07 1.68 2.88
C ALA A 234 -2.12 2.58 3.55
N ARG A 235 -1.81 3.87 3.78
CA ARG A 235 -2.77 4.88 4.28
C ARG A 235 -3.96 5.02 3.33
N PHE A 236 -3.69 5.17 2.04
CA PHE A 236 -4.71 5.27 1.01
C PHE A 236 -5.65 4.06 0.99
N ASN A 237 -5.09 2.85 0.93
CA ASN A 237 -5.90 1.62 0.90
C ASN A 237 -6.64 1.38 2.22
N MET A 238 -6.07 1.72 3.37
CA MET A 238 -6.75 1.64 4.65
C MET A 238 -7.96 2.58 4.68
N ALA A 239 -7.80 3.84 4.29
CA ALA A 239 -8.90 4.80 4.20
C ALA A 239 -9.99 4.33 3.23
N LYS A 240 -9.60 3.87 2.05
CA LYS A 240 -10.49 3.31 1.03
C LYS A 240 -11.28 2.11 1.55
N ASN A 241 -10.63 1.17 2.21
CA ASN A 241 -11.26 -0.04 2.72
C ASN A 241 -12.25 0.27 3.85
N LEU A 242 -11.86 1.10 4.82
CA LEU A 242 -12.73 1.56 5.91
C LEU A 242 -13.97 2.30 5.38
N ARG A 243 -13.79 3.14 4.35
CA ARG A 243 -14.88 3.88 3.69
C ARG A 243 -15.84 2.96 2.93
N ASN A 244 -15.30 2.06 2.09
CA ASN A 244 -16.10 1.32 1.10
C ASN A 244 -16.77 0.08 1.68
N TYR A 245 -16.12 -0.61 2.60
CA TYR A 245 -16.57 -1.91 3.10
C TYR A 245 -17.00 -1.88 4.56
N ASP A 246 -16.34 -1.07 5.39
CA ASP A 246 -16.64 -0.99 6.81
C ASP A 246 -17.62 0.13 7.16
N HIS A 247 -17.72 1.15 6.29
CA HIS A 247 -18.47 2.37 6.53
C HIS A 247 -18.04 3.08 7.82
N ASP A 248 -16.79 2.84 8.26
CA ASP A 248 -16.17 3.52 9.40
C ASP A 248 -15.49 4.80 8.92
N TYR A 249 -16.32 5.80 8.63
CA TYR A 249 -15.86 7.05 8.00
C TYR A 249 -14.96 7.87 8.91
N ALA A 250 -15.11 7.78 10.23
CA ALA A 250 -14.24 8.49 11.17
C ALA A 250 -12.81 7.95 11.09
N ARG A 251 -12.62 6.64 11.21
CA ARG A 251 -11.31 6.03 11.04
C ARG A 251 -10.77 6.14 9.62
N ALA A 252 -11.64 6.15 8.61
CA ALA A 252 -11.23 6.40 7.24
C ALA A 252 -10.64 7.82 7.07
N LEU A 253 -11.25 8.84 7.72
CA LEU A 253 -10.74 10.20 7.70
C LEU A 253 -9.40 10.30 8.43
N ASP A 254 -9.27 9.67 9.61
CA ASP A 254 -8.02 9.63 10.36
C ASP A 254 -6.87 9.03 9.53
N ALA A 255 -7.16 7.98 8.76
CA ALA A 255 -6.17 7.36 7.87
C ALA A 255 -5.82 8.23 6.64
N ALA A 256 -6.80 8.97 6.10
CA ALA A 256 -6.64 9.74 4.87
C ALA A 256 -6.07 11.15 5.09
N SER A 257 -6.36 11.80 6.22
CA SER A 257 -5.96 13.19 6.49
C SER A 257 -4.44 13.44 6.36
N PRO A 258 -3.55 12.54 6.82
CA PRO A 258 -2.12 12.70 6.60
C PRO A 258 -1.72 12.78 5.12
N LEU A 259 -2.49 12.16 4.21
CA LEU A 259 -2.19 12.16 2.78
C LEU A 259 -2.32 13.56 2.17
N THR A 260 -3.38 14.30 2.52
CA THR A 260 -3.57 15.66 2.03
C THR A 260 -2.70 16.69 2.76
N ALA A 261 -2.26 16.39 4.00
CA ALA A 261 -1.29 17.23 4.70
C ALA A 261 0.11 17.11 4.08
N GLU A 262 0.51 15.92 3.64
CA GLU A 262 1.82 15.65 3.03
C GLU A 262 1.83 16.00 1.52
N PHE A 263 0.71 15.73 0.82
CA PHE A 263 0.55 15.94 -0.62
C PHE A 263 -0.70 16.79 -0.91
N PRO A 264 -0.68 18.10 -0.59
CA PRO A 264 -1.86 18.97 -0.66
C PRO A 264 -2.34 19.25 -2.09
N GLU A 265 -1.55 18.92 -3.11
CA GLU A 265 -1.87 19.08 -4.53
C GLU A 265 -2.26 17.75 -5.21
N ASN A 266 -2.31 16.64 -4.47
CA ASN A 266 -2.70 15.35 -5.05
C ASN A 266 -4.23 15.25 -5.18
N PRO A 267 -4.78 15.26 -6.41
CA PRO A 267 -6.23 15.29 -6.61
C PRO A 267 -6.94 14.03 -6.10
N LEU A 268 -6.25 12.86 -6.15
CA LEU A 268 -6.82 11.60 -5.67
C LEU A 268 -7.05 11.64 -4.16
N PHE A 269 -6.07 12.14 -3.42
CA PHE A 269 -6.15 12.25 -1.97
C PHE A 269 -7.19 13.29 -1.56
N LEU A 270 -7.22 14.44 -2.25
CA LEU A 270 -8.22 15.47 -2.03
C LEU A 270 -9.65 14.96 -2.30
N LEU A 271 -9.87 14.23 -3.40
CA LEU A 271 -11.17 13.63 -3.72
C LEU A 271 -11.62 12.62 -2.67
N ILE A 272 -10.72 11.75 -2.18
CA ILE A 272 -11.05 10.74 -1.19
C ILE A 272 -11.34 11.37 0.18
N VAL A 273 -10.53 12.33 0.63
CA VAL A 273 -10.77 13.05 1.89
C VAL A 273 -12.08 13.83 1.80
N GLY A 274 -12.34 14.52 0.70
CA GLY A 274 -13.61 15.23 0.48
C GLY A 274 -14.83 14.29 0.49
N ASP A 275 -14.71 13.11 -0.15
CA ASP A 275 -15.78 12.10 -0.13
C ASP A 275 -16.05 11.56 1.28
N ILE A 276 -15.03 11.29 2.06
CA ILE A 276 -15.15 10.82 3.45
C ILE A 276 -15.75 11.91 4.34
N ALA A 277 -15.28 13.16 4.22
CA ALA A 277 -15.81 14.30 4.96
C ALA A 277 -17.30 14.54 4.66
N ALA A 278 -17.71 14.43 3.39
CA ALA A 278 -19.11 14.53 3.00
C ALA A 278 -19.98 13.44 3.65
N LYS A 279 -19.46 12.21 3.80
CA LYS A 279 -20.17 11.10 4.48
C LYS A 279 -20.33 11.32 6.00
N LEU A 280 -19.43 12.11 6.59
CA LEU A 280 -19.52 12.54 7.98
C LEU A 280 -20.41 13.78 8.18
N GLY A 281 -20.92 14.36 7.08
CA GLY A 281 -21.70 15.61 7.13
C GLY A 281 -20.82 16.87 7.26
N HIS A 282 -19.52 16.77 7.13
CA HIS A 282 -18.56 17.89 7.15
C HIS A 282 -18.53 18.56 5.78
N TYR A 283 -19.65 19.14 5.36
CA TYR A 283 -19.84 19.62 3.98
C TYR A 283 -18.94 20.78 3.59
N ASP A 284 -18.60 21.67 4.52
CA ASP A 284 -17.68 22.79 4.25
C ASP A 284 -16.27 22.29 3.96
N GLU A 285 -15.77 21.34 4.76
CA GLU A 285 -14.49 20.67 4.57
C GLU A 285 -14.49 19.88 3.26
N ALA A 286 -15.53 19.09 2.99
CA ALA A 286 -15.67 18.34 1.75
C ALA A 286 -15.63 19.27 0.52
N ALA A 287 -16.36 20.39 0.56
CA ALA A 287 -16.39 21.36 -0.52
C ALA A 287 -15.02 22.03 -0.73
N MET A 288 -14.27 22.30 0.33
CA MET A 288 -12.90 22.81 0.25
C MET A 288 -11.98 21.79 -0.45
N GLN A 289 -12.02 20.52 -0.03
CA GLN A 289 -11.20 19.47 -0.64
C GLN A 289 -11.54 19.27 -2.12
N PHE A 290 -12.82 19.26 -2.50
CA PHE A 290 -13.21 19.12 -3.90
C PHE A 290 -12.79 20.33 -4.78
N ARG A 291 -12.87 21.57 -4.26
CA ARG A 291 -12.36 22.74 -4.98
C ARG A 291 -10.85 22.64 -5.19
N SER A 292 -10.12 22.21 -4.18
CA SER A 292 -8.67 21.98 -4.27
C SER A 292 -8.34 20.89 -5.28
N ALA A 293 -9.10 19.78 -5.30
CA ALA A 293 -8.92 18.71 -6.27
C ALA A 293 -9.17 19.18 -7.73
N ALA A 294 -10.18 20.04 -7.94
CA ALA A 294 -10.47 20.61 -9.25
C ALA A 294 -9.38 21.56 -9.75
N ALA A 295 -8.64 22.20 -8.85
CA ALA A 295 -7.58 23.17 -9.16
C ALA A 295 -6.17 22.56 -9.09
N ALA A 296 -6.04 21.28 -8.76
CA ALA A 296 -4.75 20.63 -8.55
C ALA A 296 -3.90 20.65 -9.84
N PRO A 297 -2.61 21.03 -9.74
CA PRO A 297 -1.71 21.07 -10.90
C PRO A 297 -1.19 19.64 -11.21
N VAL A 298 -1.90 18.91 -12.06
CA VAL A 298 -1.56 17.53 -12.45
C VAL A 298 -0.95 17.53 -13.84
N GLU A 299 0.22 16.86 -14.01
CA GLU A 299 0.90 16.76 -15.31
C GLU A 299 0.11 15.86 -16.29
N ASP A 300 -0.50 14.77 -15.82
CA ASP A 300 -1.34 13.91 -16.66
C ASP A 300 -2.70 14.58 -16.96
N ALA A 301 -2.91 14.96 -18.22
CA ALA A 301 -4.10 15.68 -18.65
C ALA A 301 -5.40 14.89 -18.46
N ALA A 302 -5.37 13.56 -18.63
CA ALA A 302 -6.55 12.70 -18.45
C ALA A 302 -6.94 12.59 -16.98
N CYS A 303 -5.95 12.51 -16.08
CA CYS A 303 -6.18 12.55 -14.64
C CYS A 303 -6.71 13.94 -14.21
N ALA A 304 -6.12 15.04 -14.70
CA ALA A 304 -6.56 16.39 -14.39
C ALA A 304 -8.04 16.61 -14.78
N GLU A 305 -8.41 16.23 -16.01
CA GLU A 305 -9.79 16.31 -16.48
C GLU A 305 -10.74 15.44 -15.62
N ARG A 306 -10.33 14.22 -15.32
CA ARG A 306 -11.13 13.31 -14.50
C ARG A 306 -11.34 13.85 -13.08
N ALA A 307 -10.29 14.36 -12.45
CA ALA A 307 -10.38 14.96 -11.11
C ALA A 307 -11.32 16.17 -11.10
N HIS A 308 -11.21 17.06 -12.10
CA HIS A 308 -12.10 18.21 -12.25
C HIS A 308 -13.58 17.78 -12.40
N GLN A 309 -13.87 16.79 -13.25
CA GLN A 309 -15.21 16.26 -13.45
C GLN A 309 -15.80 15.69 -12.15
N LEU A 310 -15.03 14.87 -11.44
CA LEU A 310 -15.47 14.24 -10.20
C LEU A 310 -15.70 15.26 -9.08
N ALA A 311 -14.81 16.22 -8.94
CA ALA A 311 -14.93 17.31 -7.98
C ALA A 311 -16.21 18.14 -8.25
N SER A 312 -16.47 18.49 -9.52
CA SER A 312 -17.67 19.23 -9.93
C SER A 312 -18.96 18.46 -9.63
N GLN A 313 -18.99 17.15 -9.91
CA GLN A 313 -20.12 16.28 -9.59
C GLN A 313 -20.37 16.19 -8.07
N ALA A 314 -19.29 16.09 -7.29
CA ALA A 314 -19.37 16.01 -5.84
C ALA A 314 -19.86 17.32 -5.21
N LEU A 315 -19.38 18.47 -5.69
CA LEU A 315 -19.85 19.79 -5.26
C LEU A 315 -21.33 20.00 -5.56
N ALA A 316 -21.80 19.62 -6.76
CA ALA A 316 -23.21 19.69 -7.10
C ALA A 316 -24.08 18.80 -6.20
N ALA A 317 -23.58 17.61 -5.84
CA ALA A 317 -24.30 16.71 -4.94
C ALA A 317 -24.40 17.26 -3.51
N ILE A 318 -23.35 17.90 -2.98
CA ILE A 318 -23.40 18.56 -1.66
C ILE A 318 -24.42 19.69 -1.68
N ALA A 319 -24.40 20.55 -2.68
CA ALA A 319 -25.33 21.68 -2.80
C ALA A 319 -26.80 21.24 -2.87
N SER A 320 -27.09 20.06 -3.40
CA SER A 320 -28.45 19.50 -3.45
C SER A 320 -28.89 18.79 -2.15
N SER A 321 -27.97 18.59 -1.21
CA SER A 321 -28.21 17.88 0.06
C SER A 321 -28.39 18.83 1.25
N GLN A 322 -28.09 20.12 1.06
CA GLN A 322 -28.33 21.23 2.00
C GLN A 322 -29.68 21.91 1.72
#